data_199adaf5c9de881dedc0b18594dfaf3d
#
_entry.id   199adaf5c9de881dedc0b18594dfaf3d
#
_cell.length_a   1.000
_cell.length_b   1.000
_cell.length_c   1.000
_cell.angle_alpha   90.00
_cell.angle_beta   90.00
_cell.angle_gamma   90.00
#
_symmetry.space_group_name_H-M   'P 1'
#
loop_
_entity.id
_entity.type
_entity.pdbx_description
1 polymer ?
#
loop_
_entity_poly.entity_id
_entity_poly.type
_entity_poly.pdbx_seq_one_letter_code
_entity_poly.pdbx_strand_id
1 'polypeptide(L)'
;MFKSARLEIYKPELSEMKVLLAGGVAAGPFSNVDDFVSERIDINKLFIRHPEATFYARVRGTSMQSDFNDGDLLVVDRAEEWSHGRIALCYMDGEFTVKRISVENGVCTLLPSNPAFEPIVITWENTLIVWGIVTYSIRKH
;
A
#
# COMPACT_ATOMS: atom_id res chain seq x y z
N MET A 1 -24.40 4.55 -8.67
CA MET A 1 -23.28 5.47 -8.37
C MET A 1 -22.27 4.78 -7.47
N PHE A 2 -21.03 4.76 -7.88
CA PHE A 2 -19.96 4.14 -7.10
C PHE A 2 -19.41 5.16 -6.11
N LYS A 3 -19.25 4.73 -4.86
CA LYS A 3 -18.56 5.55 -3.86
C LYS A 3 -17.06 5.40 -4.05
N SER A 4 -16.34 6.50 -4.07
CA SER A 4 -14.89 6.47 -4.03
C SER A 4 -14.41 5.87 -2.69
N ALA A 5 -13.23 5.26 -2.71
CA ALA A 5 -12.60 4.76 -1.51
C ALA A 5 -12.34 5.90 -0.53
N ARG A 6 -12.61 5.68 0.73
CA ARG A 6 -12.24 6.59 1.81
C ARG A 6 -10.92 6.12 2.42
N LEU A 7 -10.11 7.08 2.85
CA LEU A 7 -8.84 6.82 3.48
C LEU A 7 -8.78 7.48 4.85
N GLU A 8 -8.28 6.73 5.81
CA GLU A 8 -7.94 7.23 7.12
C GLU A 8 -6.43 7.14 7.24
N ILE A 9 -5.76 8.25 7.55
CA ILE A 9 -4.29 8.33 7.56
C ILE A 9 -3.80 8.39 9.00
N TYR A 10 -2.83 7.54 9.33
CA TYR A 10 -2.25 7.41 10.66
C TYR A 10 -0.73 7.50 10.60
N LYS A 11 -0.14 8.08 11.63
CA LYS A 11 1.30 8.01 11.85
C LYS A 11 1.63 6.69 12.57
N PRO A 12 2.65 5.94 12.13
CA PRO A 12 3.04 4.72 12.84
C PRO A 12 3.64 5.04 14.22
N GLU A 13 3.32 4.18 15.18
CA GLU A 13 4.03 4.15 16.45
C GLU A 13 5.23 3.22 16.30
N LEU A 14 6.43 3.77 16.50
CA LEU A 14 7.67 3.04 16.25
C LEU A 14 8.18 2.41 17.54
N SER A 15 7.79 1.17 17.78
CA SER A 15 8.35 0.33 18.84
C SER A 15 9.06 -0.86 18.23
N GLU A 16 10.09 -1.37 18.89
CA GLU A 16 10.73 -2.60 18.44
C GLU A 16 9.78 -3.80 18.59
N MET A 17 9.60 -4.52 17.52
CA MET A 17 8.86 -5.77 17.53
C MET A 17 9.61 -6.79 16.69
N LYS A 18 10.10 -7.84 17.34
CA LYS A 18 10.86 -8.91 16.70
C LYS A 18 10.06 -10.19 16.69
N VAL A 19 9.96 -10.79 15.54
CA VAL A 19 9.28 -12.07 15.34
C VAL A 19 10.28 -13.10 14.87
N LEU A 20 10.11 -14.34 15.31
CA LEU A 20 10.92 -15.44 14.81
C LEU A 20 10.50 -15.78 13.38
N LEU A 21 11.46 -15.78 12.48
CA LEU A 21 11.27 -16.26 11.12
C LEU A 21 11.62 -17.75 11.06
N ALA A 22 10.66 -18.57 10.69
CA ALA A 22 10.89 -19.95 10.38
C ALA A 22 11.29 -20.08 8.91
N GLY A 23 12.52 -20.49 8.65
CA GLY A 23 13.03 -20.70 7.30
C GLY A 23 12.73 -22.11 6.79
N GLY A 24 12.15 -22.22 5.59
CA GLY A 24 11.92 -23.49 4.92
C GLY A 24 10.87 -24.39 5.58
N VAL A 25 9.86 -23.81 6.21
CA VAL A 25 8.81 -24.59 6.88
C VAL A 25 7.96 -25.34 5.87
N ALA A 26 7.93 -26.66 6.00
CA ALA A 26 6.97 -27.50 5.29
C ALA A 26 5.66 -27.52 6.07
N ALA A 27 4.54 -27.32 5.39
CA ALA A 27 3.22 -27.36 6.00
C ALA A 27 2.78 -28.83 6.27
N GLY A 28 3.41 -29.49 7.21
CA GLY A 28 3.12 -30.88 7.58
C GLY A 28 2.91 -31.03 9.08
N PRO A 29 2.13 -32.06 9.50
CA PRO A 29 1.78 -32.25 10.91
C PRO A 29 2.96 -32.62 11.80
N PHE A 30 4.07 -33.07 11.21
CA PHE A 30 5.26 -33.52 11.95
C PHE A 30 6.42 -32.52 11.88
N SER A 31 6.18 -31.34 11.30
CA SER A 31 7.20 -30.30 11.23
C SER A 31 7.43 -29.69 12.61
N ASN A 32 8.68 -29.68 13.07
CA ASN A 32 9.07 -28.98 14.27
C ASN A 32 9.59 -27.59 13.88
N VAL A 33 8.83 -26.56 14.24
CA VAL A 33 9.16 -25.17 13.89
C VAL A 33 10.51 -24.75 14.47
N ASP A 34 10.88 -25.22 15.66
CA ASP A 34 12.14 -24.84 16.30
C ASP A 34 13.37 -25.25 15.49
N ASP A 35 13.28 -26.34 14.71
CA ASP A 35 14.37 -26.80 13.86
C ASP A 35 14.58 -25.88 12.62
N PHE A 36 13.60 -25.05 12.29
CA PHE A 36 13.61 -24.20 11.10
C PHE A 36 13.74 -22.72 11.40
N VAL A 37 13.75 -22.33 12.66
CA VAL A 37 13.89 -20.92 13.04
C VAL A 37 15.33 -20.48 12.73
N SER A 38 15.48 -19.53 11.81
CA SER A 38 16.78 -19.05 11.36
C SER A 38 17.15 -17.69 11.93
N GLU A 39 16.19 -16.79 12.12
CA GLU A 39 16.46 -15.44 12.60
C GLU A 39 15.23 -14.78 13.22
N ARG A 40 15.47 -13.67 13.90
CA ARG A 40 14.41 -12.78 14.38
C ARG A 40 14.27 -11.61 13.42
N ILE A 41 13.04 -11.26 13.10
CA ILE A 41 12.71 -10.11 12.24
C ILE A 41 12.07 -9.03 13.09
N ASP A 42 12.54 -7.80 12.94
CA ASP A 42 11.85 -6.61 13.41
C ASP A 42 10.88 -6.15 12.31
N ILE A 43 9.59 -6.32 12.56
CA ILE A 43 8.54 -5.98 11.61
C ILE A 43 8.58 -4.50 11.23
N ASN A 44 8.84 -3.61 12.18
CA ASN A 44 8.94 -2.19 11.89
C ASN A 44 10.09 -1.89 10.92
N LYS A 45 11.25 -2.49 11.12
CA LYS A 45 12.40 -2.32 10.20
C LYS A 45 12.13 -2.90 8.82
N LEU A 46 11.36 -3.99 8.75
CA LEU A 46 11.01 -4.62 7.47
C LEU A 46 10.10 -3.72 6.63
N PHE A 47 9.06 -3.14 7.22
CA PHE A 47 8.03 -2.39 6.51
C PHE A 47 8.31 -0.89 6.45
N ILE A 48 9.09 -0.34 7.38
CA ILE A 48 9.31 1.10 7.51
C ILE A 48 10.77 1.40 7.23
N ARG A 49 11.06 1.82 6.00
CA ARG A 49 12.42 2.19 5.56
C ARG A 49 12.75 3.64 5.90
N HIS A 50 11.75 4.51 5.89
CA HIS A 50 11.89 5.94 6.14
C HIS A 50 10.91 6.34 7.27
N PRO A 51 11.29 6.18 8.56
CA PRO A 51 10.37 6.37 9.68
C PRO A 51 9.71 7.74 9.72
N GLU A 52 10.46 8.80 9.38
CA GLU A 52 9.94 10.16 9.40
C GLU A 52 8.95 10.46 8.27
N ALA A 53 8.96 9.64 7.22
CA ALA A 53 8.16 9.84 6.02
C ALA A 53 7.09 8.75 5.83
N THR A 54 6.93 7.82 6.75
CA THR A 54 6.01 6.70 6.62
C THR A 54 4.71 6.95 7.37
N PHE A 55 3.62 6.62 6.71
CA PHE A 55 2.26 6.73 7.24
C PHE A 55 1.50 5.44 6.98
N TYR A 56 0.49 5.18 7.77
CA TYR A 56 -0.49 4.14 7.49
C TYR A 56 -1.75 4.78 6.93
N ALA A 57 -2.36 4.12 5.95
CA ALA A 57 -3.65 4.51 5.40
C ALA A 57 -4.58 3.30 5.38
N ARG A 58 -5.78 3.45 5.93
CA ARG A 58 -6.79 2.39 5.93
C ARG A 58 -7.68 2.54 4.72
N VAL A 59 -7.83 1.47 3.96
CA VAL A 59 -8.70 1.43 2.79
C VAL A 59 -10.16 1.35 3.23
N ARG A 60 -10.97 2.24 2.67
CA ARG A 60 -12.42 2.21 2.79
C ARG A 60 -13.03 2.29 1.40
N GLY A 61 -13.87 1.33 1.05
CA GLY A 61 -14.51 1.26 -0.25
C GLY A 61 -13.89 0.23 -1.18
N THR A 62 -14.25 0.27 -2.45
CA THR A 62 -14.03 -0.82 -3.40
C THR A 62 -13.28 -0.44 -4.68
N SER A 63 -12.85 0.82 -4.85
CA SER A 63 -12.19 1.25 -6.10
C SER A 63 -10.89 0.50 -6.43
N MET A 64 -10.22 -0.03 -5.41
CA MET A 64 -8.99 -0.84 -5.55
C MET A 64 -9.22 -2.29 -5.13
N GLN A 65 -10.42 -2.82 -5.28
CA GLN A 65 -10.83 -4.13 -4.75
C GLN A 65 -10.00 -5.31 -5.25
N SER A 66 -9.43 -5.24 -6.45
CA SER A 66 -8.55 -6.31 -6.94
C SER A 66 -7.19 -6.33 -6.27
N ASP A 67 -6.67 -5.16 -5.86
CA ASP A 67 -5.40 -5.06 -5.13
C ASP A 67 -5.61 -5.02 -3.62
N PHE A 68 -6.63 -4.28 -3.16
CA PHE A 68 -6.90 -4.07 -1.74
C PHE A 68 -8.37 -4.26 -1.42
N ASN A 69 -8.62 -4.83 -0.26
CA ASN A 69 -9.97 -4.95 0.28
C ASN A 69 -10.27 -3.79 1.22
N ASP A 70 -11.56 -3.52 1.40
CA ASP A 70 -12.01 -2.62 2.46
C ASP A 70 -11.45 -3.09 3.80
N GLY A 71 -10.86 -2.18 4.55
CA GLY A 71 -10.24 -2.46 5.84
C GLY A 71 -8.75 -2.79 5.78
N ASP A 72 -8.16 -3.02 4.61
CA ASP A 72 -6.72 -3.23 4.48
C ASP A 72 -5.94 -2.01 5.00
N LEU A 73 -4.82 -2.27 5.64
CA LEU A 73 -3.91 -1.23 6.10
C LEU A 73 -2.74 -1.11 5.12
N LEU A 74 -2.56 0.08 4.58
CA LEU A 74 -1.48 0.36 3.65
C LEU A 74 -0.32 1.02 4.37
N VAL A 75 0.91 0.63 4.03
CA VAL A 75 2.11 1.34 4.41
C VAL A 75 2.46 2.30 3.28
N VAL A 76 2.47 3.59 3.57
CA VAL A 76 2.69 4.67 2.60
C VAL A 76 3.99 5.38 2.94
N ASP A 77 4.93 5.37 2.02
CA ASP A 77 6.24 6.00 2.16
C ASP A 77 6.31 7.26 1.29
N ARG A 78 6.43 8.42 1.92
CA ARG A 78 6.51 9.70 1.24
C ARG A 78 7.90 10.04 0.72
N ALA A 79 8.91 9.30 1.15
CA ALA A 79 10.29 9.46 0.66
C ALA A 79 10.57 8.67 -0.62
N GLU A 80 9.71 7.71 -0.96
CA GLU A 80 9.80 6.98 -2.22
C GLU A 80 9.33 7.83 -3.39
N GLU A 81 10.01 7.67 -4.53
CA GLU A 81 9.62 8.34 -5.77
C GLU A 81 8.58 7.53 -6.53
N TRP A 82 7.63 8.24 -7.14
CA TRP A 82 6.67 7.58 -8.02
C TRP A 82 7.30 7.15 -9.34
N SER A 83 6.77 6.11 -9.92
CA SER A 83 7.14 5.65 -11.26
C SER A 83 5.99 4.88 -11.88
N HIS A 84 6.06 4.63 -13.19
CA HIS A 84 5.08 3.83 -13.89
C HIS A 84 4.87 2.48 -13.21
N GLY A 85 3.63 2.09 -13.01
CA GLY A 85 3.23 0.82 -12.41
C GLY A 85 3.15 0.81 -10.87
N ARG A 86 3.63 1.86 -10.19
CA ARG A 86 3.55 1.96 -8.73
C ARG A 86 2.15 2.38 -8.28
N ILE A 87 1.75 1.85 -7.15
CA ILE A 87 0.50 2.28 -6.49
C ILE A 87 0.83 3.44 -5.56
N ALA A 88 0.06 4.51 -5.67
CA ALA A 88 0.29 5.72 -4.93
C ALA A 88 -0.95 6.18 -4.19
N LEU A 89 -0.72 6.80 -3.04
CA LEU A 89 -1.71 7.64 -2.39
C LEU A 89 -1.60 9.01 -3.04
N CYS A 90 -2.65 9.39 -3.75
CA CYS A 90 -2.72 10.64 -4.50
C CYS A 90 -3.68 11.61 -3.82
N TYR A 91 -3.35 12.88 -3.91
CA TYR A 91 -4.27 13.97 -3.58
C TYR A 91 -4.64 14.66 -4.89
N MET A 92 -5.89 14.61 -5.25
CA MET A 92 -6.37 15.17 -6.51
C MET A 92 -7.72 15.86 -6.32
N ASP A 93 -7.80 17.09 -6.79
CA ASP A 93 -9.04 17.90 -6.78
C ASP A 93 -9.71 17.92 -5.38
N GLY A 94 -8.90 18.02 -4.33
CA GLY A 94 -9.37 18.13 -2.94
C GLY A 94 -9.62 16.81 -2.22
N GLU A 95 -9.32 15.65 -2.84
CA GLU A 95 -9.58 14.34 -2.24
C GLU A 95 -8.36 13.43 -2.30
N PHE A 96 -8.19 12.61 -1.27
CA PHE A 96 -7.23 11.51 -1.28
C PHE A 96 -7.81 10.28 -1.96
N THR A 97 -6.98 9.62 -2.77
CA THR A 97 -7.35 8.37 -3.44
C THR A 97 -6.12 7.49 -3.63
N VAL A 98 -6.30 6.19 -3.62
CA VAL A 98 -5.24 5.22 -3.95
C VAL A 98 -5.46 4.74 -5.37
N LYS A 99 -4.44 4.90 -6.21
CA LYS A 99 -4.49 4.50 -7.62
C LYS A 99 -3.13 4.01 -8.09
N ARG A 100 -3.14 3.17 -9.12
CA ARG A 100 -1.92 2.81 -9.82
C ARG A 100 -1.60 3.89 -10.84
N ILE A 101 -0.35 4.33 -10.87
CA ILE A 101 0.12 5.34 -11.82
C ILE A 101 0.55 4.64 -13.11
N SER A 102 -0.02 5.05 -14.22
CA SER A 102 0.40 4.64 -15.55
C SER A 102 0.91 5.84 -16.32
N VAL A 103 2.13 5.76 -16.84
CA VAL A 103 2.69 6.80 -17.73
C VAL A 103 3.11 6.12 -19.01
N GLU A 104 2.38 6.43 -20.10
CA GLU A 104 2.64 5.90 -21.43
C GLU A 104 2.56 7.03 -22.44
N ASN A 105 3.56 7.13 -23.31
CA ASN A 105 3.63 8.16 -24.35
C ASN A 105 3.40 9.60 -23.83
N GLY A 106 3.95 9.88 -22.64
CA GLY A 106 3.79 11.20 -22.01
C GLY A 106 2.43 11.44 -21.36
N VAL A 107 1.53 10.48 -21.37
CA VAL A 107 0.21 10.59 -20.77
C VAL A 107 0.19 9.86 -19.40
N CYS A 108 -0.18 10.60 -18.37
CA CYS A 108 -0.37 10.04 -17.03
C CYS A 108 -1.84 9.65 -16.84
N THR A 109 -2.06 8.42 -16.43
CA THR A 109 -3.40 7.90 -16.13
C THR A 109 -3.37 7.26 -14.74
N LEU A 110 -4.39 7.53 -13.95
CA LEU A 110 -4.60 6.87 -12.66
C LEU A 110 -5.55 5.69 -12.87
N LEU A 111 -5.07 4.49 -12.59
CA LEU A 111 -5.81 3.25 -12.83
C LEU A 111 -6.42 2.72 -11.54
N PRO A 112 -7.75 2.52 -11.49
CA PRO A 112 -8.36 1.73 -10.44
C PRO A 112 -8.16 0.25 -10.72
N SER A 113 -8.05 -0.58 -9.68
CA SER A 113 -8.01 -2.04 -9.85
C SER A 113 -9.38 -2.64 -10.09
N ASN A 114 -10.42 -2.02 -9.54
CA ASN A 114 -11.79 -2.48 -9.71
C ASN A 114 -12.33 -2.02 -11.07
N PRO A 115 -12.72 -2.95 -11.97
CA PRO A 115 -13.20 -2.59 -13.30
C PRO A 115 -14.54 -1.83 -13.30
N ALA A 116 -15.25 -1.77 -12.18
CA ALA A 116 -16.45 -0.94 -12.04
C ALA A 116 -16.15 0.57 -11.99
N PHE A 117 -14.89 0.95 -11.77
CA PHE A 117 -14.42 2.33 -11.78
C PHE A 117 -13.62 2.62 -13.04
N GLU A 118 -13.69 3.85 -13.53
CA GLU A 118 -12.98 4.23 -14.75
C GLU A 118 -11.59 4.80 -14.47
N PRO A 119 -10.63 4.59 -15.39
CA PRO A 119 -9.34 5.27 -15.36
C PRO A 119 -9.51 6.79 -15.42
N ILE A 120 -8.62 7.51 -14.77
CA ILE A 120 -8.61 8.98 -14.76
C ILE A 120 -7.38 9.45 -15.53
N VAL A 121 -7.58 10.04 -16.71
CA VAL A 121 -6.51 10.65 -17.48
C VAL A 121 -6.21 12.02 -16.88
N ILE A 122 -4.95 12.25 -16.50
CA ILE A 122 -4.54 13.52 -15.92
C ILE A 122 -4.24 14.51 -17.02
N THR A 123 -4.89 15.67 -16.93
CA THR A 123 -4.70 16.79 -17.84
C THR A 123 -4.15 17.98 -17.06
N TRP A 124 -3.78 19.04 -17.78
CA TRP A 124 -3.29 20.27 -17.16
C TRP A 124 -4.36 20.97 -16.27
N GLU A 125 -5.63 20.64 -16.43
CA GLU A 125 -6.72 21.16 -15.59
C GLU A 125 -6.80 20.46 -14.22
N ASN A 126 -6.21 19.26 -14.09
CA ASN A 126 -6.21 18.54 -12.84
C ASN A 126 -5.11 19.03 -11.90
N THR A 127 -5.43 19.07 -10.61
CA THR A 127 -4.43 19.25 -9.56
C THR A 127 -4.12 17.89 -8.96
N LEU A 128 -3.02 17.30 -9.38
CA LEU A 128 -2.55 16.01 -8.87
C LEU A 128 -1.28 16.20 -8.06
N ILE A 129 -1.31 15.66 -6.84
CA ILE A 129 -0.12 15.50 -6.00
C ILE A 129 0.02 14.03 -5.68
N VAL A 130 1.15 13.43 -6.02
CA VAL A 130 1.51 12.10 -5.51
C VAL A 130 2.01 12.29 -4.09
N TRP A 131 1.16 11.97 -3.13
CA TRP A 131 1.44 12.24 -1.72
C TRP A 131 2.41 11.23 -1.13
N GLY A 132 2.34 9.98 -1.54
CA GLY A 132 3.25 8.92 -1.13
C GLY A 132 3.03 7.64 -1.91
N ILE A 133 3.95 6.70 -1.77
CA ILE A 133 3.91 5.42 -2.49
C ILE A 133 3.48 4.32 -1.52
N VAL A 134 2.55 3.49 -1.96
CA VAL A 134 2.13 2.31 -1.20
C VAL A 134 3.20 1.23 -1.39
N THR A 135 3.88 0.88 -0.31
CA THR A 135 4.97 -0.09 -0.34
C THR A 135 4.54 -1.47 0.12
N TYR A 136 3.61 -1.54 1.06
CA TYR A 136 3.06 -2.79 1.59
C TYR A 136 1.59 -2.62 1.91
N SER A 137 0.88 -3.73 1.97
CA SER A 137 -0.47 -3.78 2.52
C SER A 137 -0.57 -4.91 3.55
N ILE A 138 -1.38 -4.69 4.58
CA ILE A 138 -1.61 -5.64 5.65
C ILE A 138 -3.10 -5.95 5.71
N ARG A 139 -3.43 -7.22 5.58
CA ARG A 139 -4.80 -7.71 5.55
C ARG A 139 -5.07 -8.64 6.71
N LYS A 140 -6.18 -8.41 7.38
CA LYS A 140 -6.68 -9.32 8.41
C LYS A 140 -7.42 -10.50 7.77
N HIS A 141 -7.13 -11.67 8.24
CA HIS A 141 -7.84 -12.91 7.86
C HIS A 141 -8.71 -13.45 8.98
#